data_399ec712a17edfcb91e2c5d2a7c8cd9c
#
_entry.id   399ec712a17edfcb91e2c5d2a7c8cd9c
#
_cell.length_a   1.000
_cell.length_b   1.000
_cell.length_c   1.000
_cell.angle_alpha   90.00
_cell.angle_beta   90.00
_cell.angle_gamma   90.00
#
_symmetry.space_group_name_H-M   'P 1'
#
loop_
_entity.id
_entity.type
_entity.pdbx_description
1 polymer ?
#
loop_
_entity_poly.entity_id
_entity_poly.type
_entity_poly.pdbx_seq_one_letter_code
_entity_poly.pdbx_strand_id
1 'polypeptide(L)'
;MKYIAYSKFCPEDMEKVVKKFGEYKKEHEENPGKYQEYLFPPHFTGQTKGFSIVEGTPEQINNVLIFWTPLIKFKYIPIRKAAKYFEQYMKSK
;
A
#
# COMPACT_ATOMS: atom_id res chain seq x y z
N MET A 1 10.84 5.26 0.47
CA MET A 1 11.04 3.86 0.12
C MET A 1 9.81 3.32 -0.60
N LYS A 2 10.00 2.43 -1.55
CA LYS A 2 8.91 1.90 -2.36
C LYS A 2 8.57 0.49 -1.93
N TYR A 3 7.26 0.16 -1.98
CA TYR A 3 6.76 -1.15 -1.58
C TYR A 3 5.68 -1.62 -2.53
N ILE A 4 5.57 -2.95 -2.68
CA ILE A 4 4.33 -3.53 -3.14
C ILE A 4 3.51 -3.85 -1.89
N ALA A 5 2.27 -3.36 -1.84
CA ALA A 5 1.39 -3.52 -0.70
C ALA A 5 0.25 -4.46 -1.08
N TYR A 6 0.26 -5.63 -0.49
CA TYR A 6 -0.84 -6.60 -0.65
C TYR A 6 -1.88 -6.37 0.43
N SER A 7 -3.13 -6.51 0.08
CA SER A 7 -4.24 -6.34 1.01
C SER A 7 -5.25 -7.47 0.88
N LYS A 8 -5.92 -7.78 1.98
CA LYS A 8 -7.03 -8.73 1.99
C LYS A 8 -8.00 -8.40 3.12
N PHE A 9 -9.26 -8.72 2.91
CA PHE A 9 -10.30 -8.57 3.92
C PHE A 9 -11.35 -9.66 3.77
N CYS A 10 -12.23 -9.81 4.75
CA CYS A 10 -13.29 -10.80 4.72
C CYS A 10 -14.42 -10.35 3.79
N PRO A 11 -14.98 -11.25 2.96
CA PRO A 11 -16.06 -10.88 2.03
C PRO A 11 -17.27 -10.23 2.71
N GLU A 12 -17.61 -10.64 3.91
CA GLU A 12 -18.73 -10.07 4.66
C GLU A 12 -18.49 -8.62 5.09
N ASP A 13 -17.25 -8.14 5.00
CA ASP A 13 -16.89 -6.76 5.35
C ASP A 13 -16.88 -5.83 4.16
N MET A 14 -17.32 -6.29 2.98
CA MET A 14 -17.26 -5.50 1.74
C MET A 14 -17.88 -4.11 1.89
N GLU A 15 -19.10 -4.02 2.44
CA GLU A 15 -19.76 -2.71 2.62
C GLU A 15 -18.96 -1.78 3.51
N LYS A 16 -18.42 -2.31 4.59
CA LYS A 16 -17.58 -1.54 5.52
C LYS A 16 -16.31 -1.05 4.84
N VAL A 17 -15.70 -1.90 4.02
CA VAL A 17 -14.48 -1.54 3.27
C VAL A 17 -14.78 -0.43 2.27
N VAL A 18 -15.85 -0.56 1.50
CA VAL A 18 -16.24 0.46 0.50
C VAL A 18 -16.48 1.81 1.17
N LYS A 19 -17.23 1.83 2.26
CA LYS A 19 -17.51 3.05 3.01
C LYS A 19 -16.23 3.68 3.56
N LYS A 20 -15.40 2.87 4.16
CA LYS A 20 -14.14 3.34 4.77
C LYS A 20 -13.14 3.80 3.72
N PHE A 21 -13.16 3.19 2.53
CA PHE A 21 -12.33 3.63 1.41
C PHE A 21 -12.66 5.05 0.99
N GLY A 22 -13.95 5.42 0.97
CA GLY A 22 -14.36 6.79 0.71
C GLY A 22 -13.81 7.77 1.75
N GLU A 23 -13.86 7.39 3.02
CA GLU A 23 -13.29 8.17 4.12
C GLU A 23 -11.78 8.31 3.98
N TYR A 24 -11.11 7.23 3.61
CA TYR A 24 -9.66 7.22 3.42
C TYR A 24 -9.23 8.14 2.29
N LYS A 25 -9.95 8.12 1.16
CA LYS A 25 -9.66 9.03 0.03
C LYS A 25 -9.74 10.48 0.47
N LYS A 26 -10.79 10.82 1.19
CA LYS A 26 -10.99 12.19 1.69
C LYS A 26 -9.88 12.58 2.67
N GLU A 27 -9.57 11.71 3.60
CA GLU A 27 -8.53 11.94 4.59
C GLU A 27 -7.16 12.11 3.93
N HIS A 28 -6.88 11.30 2.91
CA HIS A 28 -5.63 11.38 2.16
C HIS A 28 -5.50 12.72 1.43
N GLU A 29 -6.59 13.22 0.85
CA GLU A 29 -6.60 14.50 0.16
C GLU A 29 -6.45 15.68 1.13
N GLU A 30 -7.11 15.62 2.29
CA GLU A 30 -7.10 16.70 3.28
C GLU A 30 -5.81 16.77 4.09
N ASN A 31 -5.07 15.67 4.18
CA ASN A 31 -3.85 15.59 4.98
C ASN A 31 -2.67 15.08 4.14
N PRO A 32 -2.19 15.90 3.18
CA PRO A 32 -1.05 15.51 2.34
C PRO A 32 0.16 15.19 3.22
N GLY A 33 0.83 14.09 2.94
CA GLY A 33 2.01 13.69 3.68
C GLY A 33 1.75 12.86 4.92
N LYS A 34 0.49 12.69 5.33
CA LYS A 34 0.15 11.82 6.46
C LYS A 34 0.22 10.34 6.09
N TYR A 35 -0.14 10.02 4.86
CA TYR A 35 -0.22 8.65 4.36
C TYR A 35 0.71 8.44 3.19
N GLN A 36 0.91 7.18 2.82
CA GLN A 36 1.70 6.80 1.66
C GLN A 36 1.13 7.37 0.35
N GLU A 37 2.01 7.55 -0.64
CA GLU A 37 1.62 7.93 -1.99
C GLU A 37 1.48 6.69 -2.86
N TYR A 38 0.49 6.69 -3.76
CA TYR A 38 0.25 5.56 -4.66
C TYR A 38 0.95 5.79 -6.01
N LEU A 39 1.91 4.92 -6.33
CA LEU A 39 2.54 4.88 -7.65
C LEU A 39 1.72 4.04 -8.61
N PHE A 40 1.06 3.04 -8.10
CA PHE A 40 0.08 2.22 -8.80
C PHE A 40 -1.09 2.02 -7.85
N PRO A 41 -2.31 2.51 -8.22
CA PRO A 41 -3.44 2.48 -7.30
C PRO A 41 -3.89 1.06 -6.98
N PRO A 42 -4.68 0.89 -5.91
CA PRO A 42 -5.16 -0.45 -5.53
C PRO A 42 -5.95 -1.11 -6.64
N HIS A 43 -5.60 -2.36 -6.91
CA HIS A 43 -6.28 -3.23 -7.88
C HIS A 43 -6.58 -4.55 -7.22
N PHE A 44 -7.72 -5.14 -7.54
CA PHE A 44 -8.06 -6.46 -7.06
C PHE A 44 -7.38 -7.53 -7.90
N THR A 45 -6.87 -8.56 -7.20
CA THR A 45 -6.37 -9.80 -7.83
C THR A 45 -7.37 -10.94 -7.67
N GLY A 46 -8.45 -10.67 -6.96
CA GLY A 46 -9.57 -11.55 -6.70
C GLY A 46 -10.66 -10.71 -6.07
N GLN A 47 -11.63 -11.35 -5.45
CA GLN A 47 -12.80 -10.64 -4.93
C GLN A 47 -12.48 -9.74 -3.73
N THR A 48 -11.61 -10.21 -2.83
CA THR A 48 -11.31 -9.49 -1.59
C THR A 48 -9.81 -9.39 -1.32
N LYS A 49 -8.99 -9.65 -2.34
CA LYS A 49 -7.54 -9.50 -2.28
C LYS A 49 -7.11 -8.48 -3.32
N GLY A 50 -6.08 -7.75 -3.02
CA GLY A 50 -5.58 -6.76 -3.96
C GLY A 50 -4.15 -6.38 -3.69
N PHE A 51 -3.65 -5.45 -4.51
CA PHE A 51 -2.33 -4.90 -4.31
C PHE A 51 -2.26 -3.48 -4.84
N SER A 52 -1.25 -2.76 -4.37
CA SER A 52 -0.88 -1.44 -4.89
C SER A 52 0.64 -1.32 -4.82
N ILE A 53 1.19 -0.33 -5.52
CA ILE A 53 2.60 0.03 -5.38
C ILE A 53 2.63 1.41 -4.77
N VAL A 54 3.35 1.55 -3.67
CA VAL A 54 3.31 2.76 -2.86
C VAL A 54 4.72 3.24 -2.53
N GLU A 55 4.81 4.52 -2.21
CA GLU A 55 6.02 5.12 -1.68
C GLU A 55 5.67 5.81 -0.37
N GLY A 56 6.49 5.58 0.65
CA GLY A 56 6.22 6.19 1.94
C GLY A 56 7.30 5.90 2.96
N THR A 57 7.26 6.70 4.02
CA THR A 57 8.08 6.49 5.21
C THR A 57 7.41 5.44 6.10
N PRO A 58 8.17 4.84 7.04
CA PRO A 58 7.56 3.94 8.02
C PRO A 58 6.38 4.55 8.78
N GLU A 59 6.47 5.85 9.10
CA GLU A 59 5.39 6.55 9.79
C GLU A 59 4.13 6.65 8.93
N GLN A 60 4.29 6.99 7.66
CA GLN A 60 3.16 7.06 6.72
C GLN A 60 2.47 5.71 6.56
N ILE A 61 3.26 4.64 6.46
CA ILE A 61 2.73 3.28 6.36
C ILE A 61 2.00 2.89 7.64
N ASN A 62 2.56 3.23 8.80
CA ASN A 62 1.90 2.97 10.08
C ASN A 62 0.55 3.68 10.15
N ASN A 63 0.47 4.91 9.67
CA ASN A 63 -0.80 5.65 9.64
C ASN A 63 -1.86 4.93 8.78
N VAL A 64 -1.45 4.35 7.65
CA VAL A 64 -2.36 3.55 6.82
C VAL A 64 -2.83 2.31 7.59
N LEU A 65 -1.91 1.59 8.24
CA LEU A 65 -2.24 0.40 9.00
C LEU A 65 -3.19 0.71 10.15
N ILE A 66 -2.93 1.80 10.88
CA ILE A 66 -3.80 2.23 11.98
C ILE A 66 -5.21 2.56 11.46
N PHE A 67 -5.29 3.25 10.34
CA PHE A 67 -6.58 3.63 9.77
C PHE A 67 -7.42 2.40 9.41
N TRP A 68 -6.78 1.38 8.81
CA TRP A 68 -7.51 0.22 8.29
C TRP A 68 -7.65 -0.96 9.26
N THR A 69 -6.88 -0.99 10.33
CA THR A 69 -6.98 -2.09 11.31
C THR A 69 -8.28 -1.97 12.11
N PRO A 70 -9.01 -3.07 12.36
CA PRO A 70 -8.71 -4.46 12.00
C PRO A 70 -9.35 -4.91 10.69
N LEU A 71 -9.90 -4.00 9.91
CA LEU A 71 -10.76 -4.33 8.76
C LEU A 71 -9.99 -4.97 7.61
N ILE A 72 -8.82 -4.41 7.27
CA ILE A 72 -8.00 -4.92 6.17
C ILE A 72 -6.65 -5.35 6.72
N LYS A 73 -6.16 -6.50 6.25
CA LYS A 73 -4.82 -6.98 6.53
C LYS A 73 -3.91 -6.61 5.36
N PHE A 74 -2.74 -6.07 5.68
CA PHE A 74 -1.76 -5.65 4.69
C PHE A 74 -0.46 -6.41 4.84
N LYS A 75 0.24 -6.59 3.71
CA LYS A 75 1.60 -7.09 3.68
C LYS A 75 2.41 -6.18 2.77
N TYR A 76 3.42 -5.53 3.33
CA TYR A 76 4.30 -4.62 2.58
C TYR A 76 5.61 -5.31 2.28
N ILE A 77 6.00 -5.31 1.00
CA ILE A 77 7.26 -5.89 0.56
C ILE A 77 8.06 -4.79 -0.10
N PRO A 78 9.28 -4.48 0.41
CA PRO A 78 10.15 -3.49 -0.22
C PRO A 78 10.51 -3.92 -1.63
N ILE A 79 10.51 -2.96 -2.55
CA ILE A 79 10.91 -3.19 -3.94
C ILE A 79 12.01 -2.22 -4.33
N ARG A 80 12.81 -2.62 -5.32
CA ARG A 80 13.89 -1.80 -5.85
C ARG A 80 14.06 -2.09 -7.33
N LYS A 81 14.67 -1.15 -8.04
CA LYS A 81 14.88 -1.31 -9.47
C LYS A 81 15.92 -2.39 -9.76
N ALA A 82 15.57 -3.35 -10.59
CA ALA A 82 16.49 -4.41 -11.00
C ALA A 82 17.73 -3.85 -11.70
N ALA A 83 17.55 -2.81 -12.52
CA ALA A 83 18.68 -2.18 -13.22
C ALA A 83 19.76 -1.69 -12.27
N LYS A 84 19.38 -1.09 -11.15
CA LYS A 84 20.33 -0.64 -10.13
C LYS A 84 21.08 -1.79 -9.50
N TYR A 85 20.38 -2.88 -9.22
CA TYR A 85 21.00 -4.08 -8.68
C TYR A 85 22.03 -4.66 -9.67
N PHE A 86 21.67 -4.73 -10.95
CA PHE A 86 22.56 -5.26 -11.98
C PHE A 86 23.81 -4.42 -12.13
N GLU A 87 23.70 -3.09 -12.11
CA GLU A 87 24.86 -2.20 -12.12
C GLU A 87 25.79 -2.47 -10.95
N GLN A 88 25.23 -2.54 -9.76
CA GLN A 88 26.02 -2.77 -8.54
C GLN A 88 26.70 -4.14 -8.57
N TYR A 89 26.00 -5.16 -9.05
CA TYR A 89 26.54 -6.50 -9.19
C TYR A 89 27.74 -6.51 -10.14
N MET A 90 27.61 -5.84 -11.29
CA MET A 90 28.71 -5.79 -12.27
C MET A 90 29.92 -5.04 -11.74
N LYS A 91 29.70 -3.98 -10.95
CA LYS A 91 30.81 -3.23 -10.33
C LYS A 91 31.55 -4.01 -9.26
N SER A 92 30.90 -4.97 -8.61
CA SER A 92 31.51 -5.75 -7.53
C SER A 92 32.28 -6.97 -8.03
N LYS A 93 32.29 -7.18 -9.34
CA LYS A 93 33.04 -8.31 -9.96
C LYS A 93 34.43 -7.93 -10.35
#